data_76ebfd9b7e595ed5fb5fa94e068b0de7
#
_entry.id   76ebfd9b7e595ed5fb5fa94e068b0de7
#
_cell.length_a   1.000
_cell.length_b   1.000
_cell.length_c   1.000
_cell.angle_alpha   90.00
_cell.angle_beta   90.00
_cell.angle_gamma   90.00
#
_symmetry.space_group_name_H-M   'P 1'
#
loop_
_entity.id
_entity.type
_entity.pdbx_description
1 polymer ?
#
loop_
_entity_poly.entity_id
_entity_poly.type
_entity_poly.pdbx_seq_one_letter_code
_entity_poly.pdbx_strand_id
1 'polypeptide(L)'
;AIADIMRSLTCDKAIMKQITEDTQDYTNNAPAMEELASSDFKSDFLGGQNHIALFAAAAPNIDMSNAGPYDQGLNESFQGAFKDYFDGAVDLETAKTNFQTSIGEKYPELTEVVWPE
;
A
#
# COMPACT_ATOMS: atom_id res chain seq x y z
N ALA A 1 -21.55 11.38 17.99
CA ALA A 1 -22.00 11.27 16.59
C ALA A 1 -20.85 11.05 15.60
N ILE A 2 -19.97 12.05 15.31
CA ILE A 2 -18.88 11.86 14.31
C ILE A 2 -17.90 10.78 14.76
N ALA A 3 -17.45 10.82 16.01
CA ALA A 3 -16.52 9.81 16.57
C ALA A 3 -17.12 8.40 16.55
N ASP A 4 -18.42 8.27 16.74
CA ASP A 4 -19.10 6.96 16.69
C ASP A 4 -19.16 6.43 15.28
N ILE A 5 -19.44 7.29 14.28
CA ILE A 5 -19.40 6.93 12.86
C ILE A 5 -17.99 6.49 12.47
N MET A 6 -16.97 7.27 12.84
CA MET A 6 -15.58 6.93 12.54
C MET A 6 -15.19 5.58 13.16
N ARG A 7 -15.56 5.36 14.43
CA ARG A 7 -15.30 4.09 15.13
C ARG A 7 -16.00 2.92 14.44
N SER A 8 -17.26 3.07 14.06
CA SER A 8 -18.00 2.01 13.34
C SER A 8 -17.34 1.69 11.99
N LEU A 9 -16.96 2.71 11.22
CA LEU A 9 -16.37 2.53 9.89
C LEU A 9 -14.90 2.07 9.91
N THR A 10 -14.23 2.05 11.05
CA THR A 10 -12.81 1.68 11.13
C THR A 10 -12.50 0.57 12.13
N CYS A 11 -13.40 0.30 13.08
CA CYS A 11 -13.14 -0.64 14.17
C CYS A 11 -14.18 -1.76 14.31
N ASP A 12 -15.41 -1.57 13.77
CA ASP A 12 -16.45 -2.59 13.88
C ASP A 12 -16.13 -3.78 12.96
N LYS A 13 -15.98 -4.96 13.56
CA LYS A 13 -15.59 -6.17 12.84
C LYS A 13 -16.59 -6.56 11.74
N ALA A 14 -17.89 -6.47 12.02
CA ALA A 14 -18.92 -6.88 11.07
C ALA A 14 -18.98 -5.92 9.87
N ILE A 15 -18.87 -4.61 10.14
CA ILE A 15 -18.82 -3.58 9.09
C ILE A 15 -17.55 -3.71 8.26
N MET A 16 -16.38 -3.92 8.89
CA MET A 16 -15.13 -4.09 8.16
C MET A 16 -15.13 -5.34 7.28
N LYS A 17 -15.71 -6.44 7.77
CA LYS A 17 -15.89 -7.65 6.97
C LYS A 17 -16.79 -7.39 5.75
N GLN A 18 -17.94 -6.73 5.96
CA GLN A 18 -18.84 -6.39 4.86
C GLN A 18 -18.16 -5.47 3.82
N ILE A 19 -17.42 -4.46 4.26
CA ILE A 19 -16.66 -3.58 3.36
C ILE A 19 -15.67 -4.40 2.51
N THR A 20 -14.93 -5.34 3.12
CA THR A 20 -14.02 -6.20 2.37
C THR A 20 -14.74 -7.09 1.36
N GLU A 21 -15.89 -7.66 1.74
CA GLU A 21 -16.70 -8.48 0.83
C GLU A 21 -17.21 -7.66 -0.37
N ASP A 22 -17.63 -6.41 -0.13
CA ASP A 22 -18.19 -5.53 -1.16
C ASP A 22 -17.11 -4.92 -2.08
N THR A 23 -15.96 -4.54 -1.52
CA THR A 23 -14.90 -3.81 -2.26
C THR A 23 -13.76 -4.71 -2.72
N GLN A 24 -13.63 -5.90 -2.17
CA GLN A 24 -12.49 -6.82 -2.35
C GLN A 24 -11.16 -6.26 -1.79
N ASP A 25 -11.22 -5.19 -0.98
CA ASP A 25 -10.06 -4.56 -0.36
C ASP A 25 -9.77 -5.12 1.03
N TYR A 26 -8.48 -5.15 1.41
CA TYR A 26 -8.04 -5.50 2.74
C TYR A 26 -8.26 -4.33 3.70
N THR A 27 -9.10 -4.51 4.74
CA THR A 27 -9.38 -3.46 5.72
C THR A 27 -8.46 -3.53 6.94
N ASN A 28 -8.44 -2.47 7.75
CA ASN A 28 -7.57 -2.32 8.92
C ASN A 28 -8.03 -3.07 10.18
N ASN A 29 -8.95 -4.02 10.06
CA ASN A 29 -9.46 -4.83 11.18
C ASN A 29 -8.91 -6.26 11.10
N ALA A 30 -7.81 -6.54 11.78
CA ALA A 30 -7.16 -7.85 11.74
C ALA A 30 -8.10 -9.03 12.06
N PRO A 31 -8.95 -8.98 13.12
CA PRO A 31 -9.90 -10.06 13.39
C PRO A 31 -10.95 -10.32 12.30
N ALA A 32 -11.34 -9.27 11.56
CA ALA A 32 -12.22 -9.43 10.40
C ALA A 32 -11.49 -10.09 9.23
N MET A 33 -10.25 -9.67 8.98
CA MET A 33 -9.41 -10.22 7.92
C MET A 33 -9.00 -11.66 8.17
N GLU A 34 -8.69 -12.03 9.40
CA GLU A 34 -8.40 -13.42 9.80
C GLU A 34 -9.60 -14.35 9.60
N GLU A 35 -10.83 -13.85 9.90
CA GLU A 35 -12.05 -14.61 9.64
C GLU A 35 -12.27 -14.84 8.14
N LEU A 36 -12.11 -13.81 7.30
CA LEU A 36 -12.23 -13.94 5.85
C LEU A 36 -11.10 -14.79 5.26
N ALA A 37 -9.88 -14.65 5.77
CA ALA A 37 -8.74 -15.47 5.36
C ALA A 37 -8.98 -16.96 5.58
N SER A 38 -9.73 -17.31 6.65
CA SER A 38 -10.03 -18.69 7.03
C SER A 38 -11.36 -19.21 6.45
N SER A 39 -12.07 -18.36 5.71
CA SER A 39 -13.37 -18.69 5.10
C SER A 39 -13.20 -19.18 3.67
N ASP A 40 -14.33 -19.47 3.01
CA ASP A 40 -14.42 -19.76 1.58
C ASP A 40 -14.52 -18.51 0.69
N PHE A 41 -14.14 -17.34 1.25
CA PHE A 41 -14.07 -16.07 0.50
C PHE A 41 -13.17 -16.22 -0.74
N LYS A 42 -13.68 -15.77 -1.88
CA LYS A 42 -13.01 -15.89 -3.18
C LYS A 42 -13.26 -14.64 -4.01
N SER A 43 -12.24 -14.22 -4.72
CA SER A 43 -12.36 -13.17 -5.73
C SER A 43 -12.53 -13.78 -7.11
N ASP A 44 -13.67 -13.57 -7.76
CA ASP A 44 -13.92 -14.03 -9.13
C ASP A 44 -12.93 -13.37 -10.10
N PHE A 45 -12.59 -12.08 -9.88
CA PHE A 45 -11.61 -11.36 -10.67
C PHE A 45 -10.21 -12.01 -10.63
N LEU A 46 -9.85 -12.62 -9.51
CA LEU A 46 -8.58 -13.33 -9.31
C LEU A 46 -8.70 -14.85 -9.54
N GLY A 47 -9.70 -15.28 -10.31
CA GLY A 47 -9.87 -16.70 -10.65
C GLY A 47 -10.23 -17.59 -9.45
N GLY A 48 -10.89 -17.05 -8.45
CA GLY A 48 -11.30 -17.79 -7.25
C GLY A 48 -10.24 -17.82 -6.13
N GLN A 49 -9.20 -16.99 -6.21
CA GLN A 49 -8.19 -16.88 -5.16
C GLN A 49 -8.73 -16.14 -3.94
N ASN A 50 -8.39 -16.62 -2.73
CA ASN A 50 -8.55 -15.86 -1.50
C ASN A 50 -7.31 -14.98 -1.26
N HIS A 51 -7.30 -13.78 -1.85
CA HIS A 51 -6.19 -12.84 -1.70
C HIS A 51 -6.13 -12.22 -0.29
N ILE A 52 -7.25 -12.18 0.44
CA ILE A 52 -7.29 -11.71 1.83
C ILE A 52 -6.44 -12.62 2.72
N ALA A 53 -6.40 -13.93 2.46
CA ALA A 53 -5.54 -14.86 3.18
C ALA A 53 -4.04 -14.54 2.97
N LEU A 54 -3.65 -14.14 1.76
CA LEU A 54 -2.26 -13.75 1.48
C LEU A 54 -1.89 -12.46 2.21
N PHE A 55 -2.76 -11.46 2.20
CA PHE A 55 -2.52 -10.19 2.90
C PHE A 55 -2.54 -10.37 4.42
N ALA A 56 -3.45 -11.18 4.97
CA ALA A 56 -3.48 -11.49 6.40
C ALA A 56 -2.20 -12.18 6.88
N ALA A 57 -1.62 -13.05 6.06
CA ALA A 57 -0.34 -13.70 6.36
C ALA A 57 0.86 -12.72 6.25
N ALA A 58 0.78 -11.74 5.36
CA ALA A 58 1.85 -10.75 5.16
C ALA A 58 1.81 -9.61 6.19
N ALA A 59 0.64 -9.16 6.60
CA ALA A 59 0.44 -7.99 7.45
C ALA A 59 1.27 -7.99 8.76
N PRO A 60 1.40 -9.10 9.52
CA PRO A 60 2.23 -9.13 10.73
C PRO A 60 3.73 -8.96 10.47
N ASN A 61 4.19 -9.14 9.23
CA ASN A 61 5.58 -9.04 8.82
C ASN A 61 5.94 -7.66 8.25
N ILE A 62 4.99 -6.74 8.17
CA ILE A 62 5.24 -5.36 7.72
C ILE A 62 5.97 -4.61 8.83
N ASP A 63 7.20 -4.21 8.55
CA ASP A 63 7.99 -3.38 9.46
C ASP A 63 7.85 -1.90 9.07
N MET A 64 7.20 -1.13 9.93
CA MET A 64 7.00 0.32 9.78
C MET A 64 8.05 1.15 10.52
N SER A 65 9.11 0.52 11.06
CA SER A 65 10.15 1.24 11.83
C SER A 65 10.88 2.30 11.02
N ASN A 66 10.95 2.12 9.70
CA ASN A 66 11.57 3.06 8.78
C ASN A 66 10.60 4.08 8.18
N ALA A 67 9.31 4.02 8.53
CA ALA A 67 8.33 4.97 8.02
C ALA A 67 8.61 6.38 8.56
N GLY A 68 8.54 7.37 7.69
CA GLY A 68 8.90 8.74 7.99
C GLY A 68 7.96 9.79 7.36
N PRO A 69 8.15 11.07 7.70
CA PRO A 69 7.30 12.14 7.19
C PRO A 69 7.42 12.37 5.67
N TYR A 70 8.43 11.78 5.05
CA TYR A 70 8.73 11.95 3.62
C TYR A 70 8.07 10.87 2.74
N ASP A 71 7.60 9.76 3.31
CA ASP A 71 7.17 8.56 2.57
C ASP A 71 6.12 8.84 1.50
N GLN A 72 5.12 9.65 1.81
CA GLN A 72 4.11 10.02 0.82
C GLN A 72 4.74 10.75 -0.36
N GLY A 73 5.55 11.76 -0.09
CA GLY A 73 6.18 12.57 -1.13
C GLY A 73 7.25 11.81 -1.91
N LEU A 74 7.98 10.88 -1.28
CA LEU A 74 8.91 9.98 -1.94
C LEU A 74 8.16 9.03 -2.90
N ASN A 75 7.04 8.46 -2.45
CA ASN A 75 6.22 7.59 -3.28
C ASN A 75 5.64 8.32 -4.51
N GLU A 76 5.14 9.56 -4.33
CA GLU A 76 4.68 10.40 -5.44
C GLU A 76 5.80 10.68 -6.44
N SER A 77 6.99 11.06 -5.96
CA SER A 77 8.17 11.31 -6.80
C SER A 77 8.63 10.05 -7.53
N PHE A 78 8.60 8.90 -6.85
CA PHE A 78 8.92 7.61 -7.45
C PHE A 78 7.96 7.27 -8.60
N GLN A 79 6.67 7.35 -8.36
CA GLN A 79 5.66 7.06 -9.38
C GLN A 79 5.82 7.99 -10.59
N GLY A 80 6.09 9.28 -10.38
CA GLY A 80 6.31 10.24 -11.44
C GLY A 80 7.56 9.93 -12.29
N ALA A 81 8.69 9.68 -11.62
CA ALA A 81 9.96 9.43 -12.29
C ALA A 81 10.02 8.08 -13.01
N PHE A 82 9.35 7.06 -12.47
CA PHE A 82 9.37 5.70 -13.03
C PHE A 82 8.25 5.43 -14.04
N LYS A 83 7.25 6.30 -14.13
CA LYS A 83 6.17 6.14 -15.11
C LYS A 83 6.71 5.97 -16.53
N ASP A 84 7.61 6.85 -16.95
CA ASP A 84 8.18 6.84 -18.29
C ASP A 84 9.05 5.60 -18.56
N TYR A 85 9.70 5.07 -17.52
CA TYR A 85 10.41 3.79 -17.61
C TYR A 85 9.43 2.62 -17.81
N PHE A 86 8.34 2.56 -17.07
CA PHE A 86 7.33 1.50 -17.24
C PHE A 86 6.62 1.59 -18.59
N ASP A 87 6.47 2.80 -19.13
CA ASP A 87 5.93 3.04 -20.47
C ASP A 87 6.97 2.80 -21.58
N GLY A 88 8.22 2.48 -21.25
CA GLY A 88 9.32 2.22 -22.19
C GLY A 88 9.90 3.46 -22.87
N ALA A 89 9.62 4.66 -22.34
CA ALA A 89 10.07 5.93 -22.92
C ALA A 89 11.51 6.29 -22.52
N VAL A 90 11.96 5.85 -21.33
CA VAL A 90 13.33 6.07 -20.82
C VAL A 90 13.91 4.78 -20.26
N ASP A 91 15.24 4.73 -20.10
CA ASP A 91 15.91 3.62 -19.43
C ASP A 91 15.87 3.75 -17.89
N LEU A 92 16.25 2.67 -17.20
CA LEU A 92 16.25 2.61 -15.74
C LEU A 92 17.16 3.66 -15.09
N GLU A 93 18.33 3.90 -15.65
CA GLU A 93 19.30 4.86 -15.09
C GLU A 93 18.79 6.32 -15.22
N THR A 94 18.10 6.61 -16.31
CA THR A 94 17.41 7.89 -16.49
C THR A 94 16.28 8.05 -15.46
N ALA A 95 15.47 7.02 -15.25
CA ALA A 95 14.39 7.05 -14.25
C ALA A 95 14.93 7.26 -12.82
N LYS A 96 16.01 6.56 -12.45
CA LYS A 96 16.71 6.76 -11.16
C LYS A 96 17.21 8.19 -10.99
N THR A 97 17.83 8.74 -12.04
CA THR A 97 18.33 10.13 -12.04
C THR A 97 17.19 11.13 -11.87
N ASN A 98 16.09 10.94 -12.59
CA ASN A 98 14.90 11.78 -12.47
C ASN A 98 14.30 11.74 -11.06
N PHE A 99 14.25 10.55 -10.44
CA PHE A 99 13.80 10.37 -9.07
C PHE A 99 14.70 11.12 -8.08
N GLN A 100 16.03 10.94 -8.17
CA GLN A 100 16.99 11.64 -7.30
C GLN A 100 16.87 13.16 -7.44
N THR A 101 16.72 13.66 -8.65
CA THR A 101 16.55 15.10 -8.92
C THR A 101 15.25 15.61 -8.27
N SER A 102 14.12 14.92 -8.48
CA SER A 102 12.82 15.26 -7.90
C SER A 102 12.84 15.29 -6.38
N ILE A 103 13.55 14.33 -5.76
CA ILE A 103 13.71 14.30 -4.29
C ILE A 103 14.58 15.46 -3.80
N GLY A 104 15.71 15.72 -4.44
CA GLY A 104 16.61 16.80 -4.05
C GLY A 104 15.97 18.19 -4.16
N GLU A 105 15.07 18.38 -5.12
CA GLU A 105 14.27 19.61 -5.24
C GLU A 105 13.18 19.72 -4.17
N LYS A 106 12.51 18.61 -3.86
CA LYS A 106 11.37 18.56 -2.91
C LYS A 106 11.83 18.55 -1.45
N TYR A 107 12.95 17.87 -1.18
CA TYR A 107 13.49 17.62 0.16
C TYR A 107 15.02 17.83 0.16
N PRO A 108 15.50 19.07 0.16
CA PRO A 108 16.95 19.38 0.08
C PRO A 108 17.78 18.79 1.23
N GLU A 109 17.14 18.43 2.33
CA GLU A 109 17.77 17.77 3.48
C GLU A 109 18.05 16.28 3.26
N LEU A 110 17.45 15.66 2.25
CA LEU A 110 17.73 14.28 1.86
C LEU A 110 18.87 14.27 0.84
N THR A 111 20.06 14.01 1.29
CA THR A 111 21.30 14.21 0.51
C THR A 111 21.71 12.97 -0.29
N GLU A 112 21.13 11.81 -0.02
CA GLU A 112 21.53 10.55 -0.66
C GLU A 112 20.33 9.63 -0.90
N VAL A 113 20.34 8.97 -2.05
CA VAL A 113 19.44 7.87 -2.37
C VAL A 113 20.25 6.61 -2.60
N VAL A 114 20.08 5.62 -1.74
CA VAL A 114 20.77 4.33 -1.85
C VAL A 114 19.83 3.33 -2.55
N TRP A 115 20.32 2.77 -3.67
CA TRP A 115 19.60 1.74 -4.39
C TRP A 115 20.05 0.35 -3.91
N PRO A 116 19.13 -0.61 -3.76
CA PRO A 116 19.51 -1.99 -3.49
C PRO A 116 20.33 -2.57 -4.66
N GLU A 117 21.31 -3.42 -4.34
CA GLU A 117 22.11 -4.15 -5.34
C GLU A 117 21.29 -5.24 -6.05
#